data_77b57523bc5ccc32163f74eb2cd90c3b
#
_entry.id   77b57523bc5ccc32163f74eb2cd90c3b
#
_cell.length_a   1.000
_cell.length_b   1.000
_cell.length_c   1.000
_cell.angle_alpha   90.00
_cell.angle_beta   90.00
_cell.angle_gamma   90.00
#
_symmetry.space_group_name_H-M   'P 1'
#
loop_
_entity.id
_entity.type
_entity.pdbx_description
1 polymer ?
#
loop_
_entity_poly.entity_id
_entity_poly.type
_entity_poly.pdbx_seq_one_letter_code
_entity_poly.pdbx_strand_id
1 'polypeptide(L)'
;MSKEQIIVLGVAGTDLTFKPTMQDYNKFVNEMMPDNKIAPAHNYLRRIVDKESKEALDALLTKPGAALQLAAKVNDQFVPELEIEVKN
;
A
#
# COMPACT_ATOMS: atom_id res chain seq x y z
N MET A 1 2.09 -17.90 13.49
CA MET A 1 1.11 -17.93 12.43
C MET A 1 0.77 -16.53 11.98
N SER A 2 1.00 -16.23 10.74
CA SER A 2 0.71 -14.90 10.24
C SER A 2 -0.73 -14.78 9.80
N LYS A 3 -1.39 -13.72 10.21
CA LYS A 3 -2.71 -13.41 9.72
C LYS A 3 -2.58 -12.54 8.49
N GLU A 4 -3.21 -12.95 7.42
CA GLU A 4 -3.34 -12.07 6.28
C GLU A 4 -4.25 -10.91 6.66
N GLN A 5 -3.78 -9.72 6.45
CA GLN A 5 -4.60 -8.55 6.62
C GLN A 5 -5.19 -8.15 5.27
N ILE A 6 -6.50 -8.01 5.24
CA ILE A 6 -7.21 -7.61 4.03
C ILE A 6 -7.70 -6.19 4.21
N ILE A 7 -7.33 -5.33 3.28
CA ILE A 7 -7.71 -3.92 3.31
C ILE A 7 -8.50 -3.60 2.06
N VAL A 8 -9.69 -3.06 2.23
CA VAL A 8 -10.54 -2.66 1.11
C VAL A 8 -10.64 -1.14 1.09
N LEU A 9 -10.30 -0.54 -0.04
CA LEU A 9 -10.43 0.89 -0.24
C LEU A 9 -11.51 1.15 -1.29
N GLY A 10 -12.45 2.02 -0.96
CA GLY A 10 -13.44 2.48 -1.93
C GLY A 10 -12.91 3.71 -2.64
N VAL A 11 -12.75 3.63 -3.94
CA VAL A 11 -12.21 4.72 -4.75
C VAL A 11 -13.15 4.97 -5.92
N ALA A 12 -13.76 6.16 -5.96
CA ALA A 12 -14.66 6.56 -7.06
C ALA A 12 -15.73 5.49 -7.36
N GLY A 13 -16.31 4.91 -6.31
CA GLY A 13 -17.38 3.93 -6.46
C GLY A 13 -16.93 2.50 -6.75
N THR A 14 -15.62 2.26 -6.76
CA THR A 14 -15.05 0.92 -6.98
C THR A 14 -14.27 0.49 -5.74
N ASP A 15 -14.47 -0.75 -5.31
CA ASP A 15 -13.73 -1.29 -4.19
C ASP A 15 -12.46 -1.97 -4.68
N LEU A 16 -11.34 -1.62 -4.06
CA LEU A 16 -10.05 -2.23 -4.32
C LEU A 16 -9.62 -3.02 -3.08
N THR A 17 -9.28 -4.28 -3.28
CA THR A 17 -8.86 -5.14 -2.19
C THR A 17 -7.36 -5.35 -2.23
N PHE A 18 -6.70 -5.16 -1.08
CA PHE A 18 -5.26 -5.32 -0.94
C PHE A 18 -4.94 -6.31 0.16
N LYS A 19 -3.88 -7.07 -0.03
CA LYS A 19 -3.41 -8.05 0.96
C LYS A 19 -1.93 -7.80 1.23
N PRO A 20 -1.61 -6.73 1.97
CA PRO A 20 -0.21 -6.40 2.22
C PRO A 20 0.44 -7.40 3.17
N THR A 21 1.75 -7.59 2.98
CA THR A 21 2.58 -8.38 3.87
C THR A 21 3.70 -7.51 4.40
N MET A 22 4.28 -7.91 5.54
CA MET A 22 5.43 -7.20 6.09
C MET A 22 6.58 -7.18 5.08
N GLN A 23 6.79 -8.28 4.39
CA GLN A 23 7.86 -8.41 3.41
C GLN A 23 7.69 -7.41 2.26
N ASP A 24 6.48 -7.29 1.72
CA ASP A 24 6.21 -6.33 0.66
C ASP A 24 6.31 -4.90 1.14
N TYR A 25 5.85 -4.63 2.36
CA TYR A 25 5.96 -3.30 2.95
C TYR A 25 7.42 -2.90 3.14
N ASN A 26 8.24 -3.81 3.68
CA ASN A 26 9.66 -3.53 3.88
C ASN A 26 10.37 -3.27 2.56
N LYS A 27 10.02 -4.03 1.53
CA LYS A 27 10.59 -3.82 0.21
C LYS A 27 10.22 -2.43 -0.35
N PHE A 28 8.99 -2.03 -0.16
CA PHE A 28 8.53 -0.70 -0.57
C PHE A 28 9.36 0.40 0.11
N VAL A 29 9.51 0.31 1.43
CA VAL A 29 10.28 1.30 2.19
C VAL A 29 11.74 1.33 1.75
N ASN A 30 12.33 0.15 1.55
CA ASN A 30 13.72 0.05 1.13
C ASN A 30 13.99 0.57 -0.27
N GLU A 31 13.00 0.55 -1.14
CA GLU A 31 13.13 1.04 -2.51
C GLU A 31 12.93 2.55 -2.64
N MET A 32 12.35 3.18 -1.62
CA MET A 32 12.08 4.61 -1.68
C MET A 32 13.35 5.44 -1.57
N MET A 33 13.47 6.42 -2.46
CA MET A 33 14.58 7.38 -2.48
C MET A 33 13.99 8.79 -2.45
N PRO A 34 14.75 9.81 -2.02
CA PRO A 34 14.23 11.18 -1.98
C PRO A 34 13.66 11.67 -3.31
N ASP A 35 14.24 11.21 -4.42
CA ASP A 35 13.84 11.61 -5.76
C ASP A 35 13.11 10.50 -6.53
N ASN A 36 12.75 9.39 -5.86
CA ASN A 36 12.07 8.27 -6.50
C ASN A 36 11.11 7.63 -5.53
N LYS A 37 9.88 8.14 -5.48
CA LYS A 37 8.84 7.64 -4.59
C LYS A 37 7.68 7.01 -5.34
N ILE A 38 7.46 7.41 -6.58
CA ILE A 38 6.32 6.96 -7.35
C ILE A 38 6.48 5.51 -7.81
N ALA A 39 7.63 5.17 -8.38
CA ALA A 39 7.86 3.80 -8.84
C ALA A 39 7.77 2.77 -7.72
N PRO A 40 8.39 3.00 -6.54
CA PRO A 40 8.20 2.06 -5.42
C PRO A 40 6.75 1.92 -4.98
N ALA A 41 5.97 3.01 -4.97
CA ALA A 41 4.56 2.96 -4.61
C ALA A 41 3.76 2.15 -5.63
N HIS A 42 3.99 2.35 -6.92
CA HIS A 42 3.40 1.55 -7.98
C HIS A 42 3.68 0.06 -7.79
N ASN A 43 4.96 -0.26 -7.60
CA ASN A 43 5.38 -1.65 -7.47
C ASN A 43 4.77 -2.31 -6.25
N TYR A 44 4.74 -1.59 -5.14
CA TYR A 44 4.16 -2.08 -3.90
C TYR A 44 2.67 -2.40 -4.08
N LEU A 45 1.91 -1.44 -4.60
CA LEU A 45 0.48 -1.63 -4.79
C LEU A 45 0.17 -2.81 -5.72
N ARG A 46 0.95 -2.96 -6.78
CA ARG A 46 0.74 -4.05 -7.72
C ARG A 46 1.09 -5.41 -7.15
N ARG A 47 2.00 -5.45 -6.17
CA ARG A 47 2.34 -6.71 -5.50
C ARG A 47 1.27 -7.13 -4.50
N ILE A 48 0.63 -6.17 -3.84
CA ILE A 48 -0.31 -6.48 -2.76
C ILE A 48 -1.77 -6.49 -3.19
N VAL A 49 -2.08 -6.01 -4.38
CA VAL A 49 -3.47 -5.95 -4.85
C VAL A 49 -4.01 -7.35 -5.07
N ASP A 50 -5.26 -7.54 -4.68
CA ASP A 50 -5.96 -8.77 -4.99
C ASP A 50 -6.20 -8.90 -6.50
N LYS A 51 -6.17 -10.11 -6.98
CA LYS A 51 -6.30 -10.44 -8.39
C LYS A 51 -7.52 -9.78 -9.04
N GLU A 52 -8.65 -9.78 -8.34
CA GLU A 52 -9.89 -9.23 -8.87
C GLU A 52 -9.89 -7.70 -8.95
N SER A 53 -9.02 -7.05 -8.18
CA SER A 53 -8.91 -5.58 -8.15
C SER A 53 -7.80 -5.04 -9.06
N LYS A 54 -7.02 -5.92 -9.66
CA LYS A 54 -5.83 -5.52 -10.41
C LYS A 54 -6.14 -4.59 -11.57
N GLU A 55 -7.16 -4.90 -12.34
CA GLU A 55 -7.53 -4.09 -13.49
C GLU A 55 -7.99 -2.70 -13.09
N ALA A 56 -8.81 -2.62 -12.03
CA ALA A 56 -9.26 -1.34 -11.50
C ALA A 56 -8.09 -0.53 -10.95
N LEU A 57 -7.14 -1.18 -10.28
CA LEU A 57 -5.94 -0.52 -9.80
C LEU A 57 -5.13 0.07 -10.94
N ASP A 58 -4.88 -0.72 -11.98
CA ASP A 58 -4.09 -0.26 -13.12
C ASP A 58 -4.73 0.97 -13.78
N ALA A 59 -6.05 1.01 -13.87
CA ALA A 59 -6.75 2.17 -14.40
C ALA A 59 -6.55 3.41 -13.53
N LEU A 60 -6.58 3.25 -12.20
CA LEU A 60 -6.36 4.36 -11.27
C LEU A 60 -4.91 4.85 -11.29
N LEU A 61 -3.96 3.95 -11.47
CA LEU A 61 -2.55 4.31 -11.46
C LEU A 61 -2.13 5.17 -12.65
N THR A 62 -3.01 5.34 -13.63
CA THR A 62 -2.75 6.28 -14.73
C THR A 62 -2.96 7.73 -14.31
N LYS A 63 -3.57 7.97 -13.16
CA LYS A 63 -3.86 9.32 -12.68
C LYS A 63 -2.69 9.86 -11.85
N PRO A 64 -2.33 11.15 -12.05
CA PRO A 64 -1.25 11.75 -11.25
C PRO A 64 -1.54 11.65 -9.75
N GLY A 65 -0.54 11.23 -9.00
CA GLY A 65 -0.63 11.17 -7.54
C GLY A 65 -1.38 9.97 -6.98
N ALA A 66 -2.00 9.15 -7.83
CA ALA A 66 -2.82 8.04 -7.35
C ALA A 66 -2.00 7.01 -6.56
N ALA A 67 -0.81 6.67 -7.05
CA ALA A 67 0.02 5.66 -6.39
C ALA A 67 0.35 6.07 -4.96
N LEU A 68 0.77 7.32 -4.75
CA LEU A 68 1.13 7.80 -3.42
C LEU A 68 -0.08 7.87 -2.50
N GLN A 69 -1.22 8.32 -3.00
CA GLN A 69 -2.44 8.39 -2.20
C GLN A 69 -2.93 7.01 -1.79
N LEU A 70 -2.94 6.06 -2.73
CA LEU A 70 -3.39 4.71 -2.43
C LEU A 70 -2.44 4.01 -1.46
N ALA A 71 -1.14 4.13 -1.67
CA ALA A 71 -0.16 3.53 -0.77
C ALA A 71 -0.29 4.11 0.64
N ALA A 72 -0.51 5.42 0.76
CA ALA A 72 -0.69 6.05 2.07
C ALA A 72 -1.92 5.48 2.78
N LYS A 73 -3.02 5.31 2.08
CA LYS A 73 -4.24 4.79 2.69
C LYS A 73 -4.12 3.32 3.09
N VAL A 74 -3.48 2.51 2.27
CA VAL A 74 -3.21 1.13 2.64
C VAL A 74 -2.34 1.08 3.89
N ASN A 75 -1.28 1.88 3.93
CA ASN A 75 -0.34 1.85 5.05
C ASN A 75 -0.93 2.43 6.32
N ASP A 76 -1.86 3.38 6.22
CA ASP A 76 -2.61 3.86 7.39
C ASP A 76 -3.32 2.72 8.12
N GLN A 77 -3.78 1.73 7.38
CA GLN A 77 -4.47 0.58 7.94
C GLN A 77 -3.53 -0.55 8.30
N PHE A 78 -2.46 -0.73 7.54
CA PHE A 78 -1.56 -1.86 7.70
C PHE A 78 -0.51 -1.64 8.78
N VAL A 79 0.04 -0.42 8.85
CA VAL A 79 1.11 -0.11 9.79
C VAL A 79 0.50 0.30 11.12
N PRO A 80 0.74 -0.47 12.18
CA PRO A 80 0.17 -0.12 13.49
C PRO A 80 0.83 1.10 14.09
N GLU A 81 0.05 1.87 14.81
CA GLU A 81 0.59 2.96 15.59
C GLU A 81 1.04 2.39 16.94
N LEU A 82 2.33 2.38 17.16
CA LEU A 82 2.90 1.77 18.37
C LEU A 82 2.98 2.80 19.50
N GLU A 83 2.56 2.39 20.69
CA GLU A 83 2.82 3.18 21.89
C GLU A 83 4.24 2.91 22.32
N ILE A 84 5.10 3.90 22.18
CA ILE A 84 6.52 3.75 22.50
C ILE A 84 6.89 4.69 23.63
N GLU A 85 7.47 4.12 24.66
CA GLU A 85 7.89 4.86 25.86
C GLU A 85 9.38 4.68 26.04
N VAL A 86 10.11 5.78 26.18
CA VAL A 86 11.55 5.71 26.41
C VAL A 86 11.79 5.52 27.90
N LYS A 87 12.42 4.43 28.27
CA LYS A 87 12.73 4.11 29.66
C LYS A 87 14.23 4.19 29.88
N ASN A 88 14.68 5.33 30.35
CA ASN A 88 16.10 5.55 30.67
C ASN A 88 16.34 5.45 32.14
#